data_279f5f3ac35c696c37b0104d46cc0537
#
_entry.id   279f5f3ac35c696c37b0104d46cc0537
#
_cell.length_a   1.000
_cell.length_b   1.000
_cell.length_c   1.000
_cell.angle_alpha   90.00
_cell.angle_beta   90.00
_cell.angle_gamma   90.00
#
_symmetry.space_group_name_H-M   'P 1'
#
loop_
_entity.id
_entity.type
_entity.pdbx_description
1 polymer ?
#
loop_
_entity_poly.entity_id
_entity_poly.type
_entity_poly.pdbx_seq_one_letter_code
_entity_poly.pdbx_strand_id
1 'polypeptide(L)'
;MEQLKLRVRNGICICFTAQGKETATRLLEKLSQQMEEAFDFLDYTGSEHSKPLKQVVKEAFQEKEAILFVGAAGIAVRLIAPWVRDKLKDPAVLVIDEQGRYAIPILSGHVGGCNAVSYT
;
A
#
# COMPACT_ATOMS: atom_id res chain seq x y z
N MET A 1 -11.33 -8.05 -5.28
CA MET A 1 -10.76 -7.51 -4.04
C MET A 1 -11.73 -7.39 -2.88
N GLU A 2 -12.81 -8.08 -2.95
CA GLU A 2 -13.81 -8.00 -1.87
C GLU A 2 -13.33 -8.61 -0.55
N GLN A 3 -12.31 -9.46 -0.63
CA GLN A 3 -11.80 -10.17 0.54
C GLN A 3 -10.43 -9.69 1.00
N LEU A 4 -10.06 -8.47 0.65
CA LEU A 4 -8.84 -7.90 1.16
C LEU A 4 -9.00 -7.61 2.64
N LYS A 5 -8.14 -8.23 3.46
CA LYS A 5 -8.14 -8.05 4.91
C LYS A 5 -6.75 -7.66 5.36
N LEU A 6 -6.68 -6.61 6.15
CA LEU A 6 -5.43 -6.14 6.73
C LEU A 6 -5.59 -6.09 8.24
N ARG A 7 -4.61 -6.63 8.96
CA ARG A 7 -4.58 -6.62 10.43
C ARG A 7 -3.51 -5.65 10.90
N VAL A 8 -3.69 -4.39 10.52
CA VAL A 8 -2.73 -3.34 10.85
C VAL A 8 -3.47 -2.15 11.42
N ARG A 9 -2.78 -1.37 12.25
CA ARG A 9 -3.35 -0.20 12.88
C ARG A 9 -3.23 1.05 12.03
N ASN A 10 -2.19 1.13 11.22
CA ASN A 10 -2.02 2.27 10.34
C ASN A 10 -1.40 1.83 9.02
N GLY A 11 -1.63 2.62 8.00
CA GLY A 11 -1.08 2.33 6.70
C GLY A 11 -1.10 3.56 5.81
N ILE A 12 -0.52 3.40 4.63
CA ILE A 12 -0.50 4.42 3.60
C ILE A 12 -0.81 3.80 2.25
N CYS A 13 -1.62 4.47 1.46
CA CYS A 13 -1.96 4.04 0.11
C CYS A 13 -1.39 5.05 -0.88
N ILE A 14 -0.61 4.59 -1.84
CA ILE A 14 0.07 5.44 -2.81
C ILE A 14 -0.39 5.03 -4.21
N CYS A 15 -0.86 5.99 -4.99
CA CYS A 15 -1.24 5.78 -6.38
C CYS A 15 -0.41 6.65 -7.31
N PHE A 16 -0.31 6.25 -8.58
CA PHE A 16 0.56 6.91 -9.56
C PHE A 16 -0.19 7.39 -10.79
N THR A 17 -1.41 6.93 -11.01
CA THR A 17 -2.19 7.25 -12.21
C THR A 17 -3.60 7.65 -11.82
N ALA A 18 -4.30 8.31 -12.74
CA ALA A 18 -5.69 8.71 -12.50
C ALA A 18 -6.59 7.48 -12.26
N GLN A 19 -6.38 6.41 -13.00
CA GLN A 19 -7.14 5.19 -12.80
C GLN A 19 -6.79 4.53 -11.46
N GLY A 20 -5.51 4.54 -11.10
CA GLY A 20 -5.07 4.04 -9.80
C GLY A 20 -5.66 4.84 -8.64
N LYS A 21 -5.78 6.15 -8.81
CA LYS A 21 -6.41 7.00 -7.80
C LYS A 21 -7.87 6.62 -7.57
N GLU A 22 -8.60 6.37 -8.64
CA GLU A 22 -9.99 5.96 -8.56
C GLU A 22 -10.12 4.61 -7.83
N THR A 23 -9.28 3.66 -8.17
CA THR A 23 -9.24 2.36 -7.51
C THR A 23 -8.86 2.50 -6.04
N ALA A 24 -7.85 3.33 -5.73
CA ALA A 24 -7.41 3.56 -4.36
C ALA A 24 -8.53 4.16 -3.51
N THR A 25 -9.27 5.10 -4.06
CA THR A 25 -10.40 5.72 -3.35
C THR A 25 -11.45 4.69 -2.98
N ARG A 26 -11.82 3.83 -3.93
CA ARG A 26 -12.80 2.77 -3.66
C ARG A 26 -12.29 1.76 -2.63
N LEU A 27 -11.01 1.41 -2.72
CA LEU A 27 -10.40 0.49 -1.77
C LEU A 27 -10.40 1.06 -0.36
N LEU A 28 -10.02 2.32 -0.21
CA LEU A 28 -9.97 2.96 1.10
C LEU A 28 -11.34 3.10 1.74
N GLU A 29 -12.39 3.33 0.94
CA GLU A 29 -13.74 3.33 1.45
C GLU A 29 -14.12 1.98 2.05
N LYS A 30 -13.74 0.90 1.40
CA LYS A 30 -14.01 -0.46 1.91
C LYS A 30 -13.20 -0.76 3.16
N LEU A 31 -11.94 -0.36 3.19
CA LEU A 31 -11.08 -0.59 4.35
C LEU A 31 -11.53 0.22 5.56
N SER A 32 -12.00 1.45 5.36
CA SER A 32 -12.46 2.29 6.47
C SER A 32 -13.69 1.73 7.15
N GLN A 33 -14.47 0.90 6.48
CA GLN A 33 -15.61 0.22 7.08
C GLN A 33 -15.20 -0.97 7.96
N GLN A 34 -13.99 -1.48 7.77
CA GLN A 34 -13.50 -2.66 8.47
C GLN A 34 -12.47 -2.34 9.54
N MET A 35 -11.87 -1.16 9.48
CA MET A 35 -10.78 -0.75 10.36
C MET A 35 -11.17 0.51 11.10
N GLU A 36 -10.82 0.57 12.38
CA GLU A 36 -11.07 1.76 13.19
C GLU A 36 -10.16 2.92 12.83
N GLU A 37 -8.99 2.64 12.27
CA GLU A 37 -8.01 3.65 11.94
C GLU A 37 -7.90 3.85 10.44
N ALA A 38 -7.75 5.09 10.03
CA ALA A 38 -7.71 5.46 8.64
C ALA A 38 -6.32 5.26 8.04
N PHE A 39 -6.29 4.93 6.75
CA PHE A 39 -5.08 4.94 5.97
C PHE A 39 -4.82 6.33 5.43
N ASP A 40 -3.56 6.74 5.44
CA ASP A 40 -3.14 7.94 4.72
C ASP A 40 -3.20 7.67 3.21
N PHE A 41 -3.52 8.69 2.46
CA PHE A 41 -3.61 8.59 1.00
C PHE A 41 -2.63 9.57 0.37
N LEU A 42 -1.82 9.07 -0.57
CA LEU A 42 -0.91 9.90 -1.33
C LEU A 42 -1.11 9.71 -2.82
N ASP A 43 -1.39 10.81 -3.49
CA ASP A 43 -1.61 10.85 -4.93
C ASP A 43 -0.35 11.38 -5.63
N TYR A 44 0.33 10.50 -6.35
CA TYR A 44 1.51 10.86 -7.15
C TYR A 44 1.21 10.84 -8.64
N THR A 45 -0.02 11.19 -9.02
CA THR A 45 -0.40 11.22 -10.43
C THR A 45 0.18 12.42 -11.18
N GLY A 46 0.57 13.47 -10.48
CA GLY A 46 1.18 14.63 -11.10
C GLY A 46 2.68 14.67 -10.91
N SER A 47 3.32 15.74 -11.40
CA SER A 47 4.76 15.92 -11.29
C SER A 47 5.17 16.83 -10.13
N GLU A 48 4.23 17.50 -9.50
CA GLU A 48 4.50 18.45 -8.41
C GLU A 48 4.14 17.84 -7.06
N HIS A 49 5.17 17.56 -6.26
CA HIS A 49 4.97 16.98 -4.93
C HIS A 49 5.95 17.63 -3.96
N SER A 50 5.51 17.80 -2.72
CA SER A 50 6.32 18.41 -1.67
C SER A 50 7.48 17.51 -1.24
N LYS A 51 7.33 16.19 -1.37
CA LYS A 51 8.37 15.23 -1.03
C LYS A 51 8.60 14.26 -2.18
N PRO A 52 9.86 13.87 -2.42
CA PRO A 52 10.12 12.78 -3.37
C PRO A 52 9.47 11.48 -2.90
N LEU A 53 9.02 10.68 -3.84
CA LEU A 53 8.39 9.41 -3.53
C LEU A 53 9.30 8.48 -2.73
N LYS A 54 10.61 8.47 -3.03
CA LYS A 54 11.59 7.69 -2.28
C LYS A 54 11.60 8.05 -0.79
N GLN A 55 11.48 9.35 -0.49
CA GLN A 55 11.43 9.82 0.89
C GLN A 55 10.16 9.37 1.60
N VAL A 56 9.03 9.43 0.90
CA VAL A 56 7.76 8.98 1.45
C VAL A 56 7.81 7.49 1.80
N VAL A 57 8.37 6.68 0.91
CA VAL A 57 8.48 5.23 1.14
C VAL A 57 9.43 4.94 2.30
N LYS A 58 10.54 5.68 2.40
CA LYS A 58 11.46 5.54 3.54
C LYS A 58 10.75 5.80 4.86
N GLU A 59 10.03 6.90 4.95
CA GLU A 59 9.29 7.25 6.15
C GLU A 59 8.20 6.23 6.48
N ALA A 60 7.51 5.74 5.44
CA ALA A 60 6.47 4.74 5.61
C ALA A 60 7.04 3.43 6.18
N PHE A 61 8.23 3.03 5.77
CA PHE A 61 8.88 1.84 6.32
C PHE A 61 9.20 1.98 7.81
N GLN A 62 9.40 3.20 8.27
CA GLN A 62 9.72 3.48 9.68
C GLN A 62 8.48 3.65 10.54
N GLU A 63 7.39 4.15 9.97
CA GLU A 63 6.23 4.62 10.74
C GLU A 63 4.94 3.84 10.50
N LYS A 64 4.81 3.18 9.36
CA LYS A 64 3.57 2.52 8.97
C LYS A 64 3.66 1.01 9.08
N GLU A 65 2.55 0.39 9.39
CA GLU A 65 2.46 -1.07 9.43
C GLU A 65 2.12 -1.68 8.07
N ALA A 66 1.55 -0.89 7.16
CA ALA A 66 1.22 -1.35 5.83
C ALA A 66 1.40 -0.26 4.78
N ILE A 67 1.87 -0.66 3.61
CA ILE A 67 1.98 0.21 2.44
C ILE A 67 1.24 -0.46 1.29
N LEU A 68 0.27 0.26 0.74
CA LEU A 68 -0.48 -0.20 -0.43
C LEU A 68 -0.05 0.64 -1.64
N PHE A 69 0.43 -0.03 -2.68
CA PHE A 69 0.73 0.63 -3.94
C PHE A 69 -0.35 0.27 -4.95
N VAL A 70 -0.94 1.25 -5.59
CA VAL A 70 -1.90 1.01 -6.66
C VAL A 70 -1.21 1.34 -7.98
N GLY A 71 -0.80 0.31 -8.70
CA GLY A 71 -0.07 0.47 -9.95
C GLY A 71 0.80 -0.73 -10.27
N ALA A 72 1.92 -0.48 -10.94
CA ALA A 72 2.80 -1.55 -11.39
C ALA A 72 3.67 -2.10 -10.27
N ALA A 73 3.72 -3.43 -10.17
CA ALA A 73 4.52 -4.11 -9.15
C ALA A 73 6.01 -3.80 -9.23
N GLY A 74 6.53 -3.64 -10.45
CA GLY A 74 7.95 -3.32 -10.62
C GLY A 74 8.35 -1.99 -10.01
N ILE A 75 7.49 -1.00 -10.09
CA ILE A 75 7.73 0.30 -9.46
C ILE A 75 7.76 0.14 -7.94
N ALA A 76 6.79 -0.58 -7.39
CA ALA A 76 6.71 -0.81 -5.95
C ALA A 76 7.96 -1.53 -5.44
N VAL A 77 8.38 -2.58 -6.11
CA VAL A 77 9.57 -3.35 -5.72
C VAL A 77 10.81 -2.47 -5.69
N ARG A 78 11.00 -1.63 -6.71
CA ARG A 78 12.16 -0.74 -6.77
C ARG A 78 12.14 0.31 -5.67
N LEU A 79 10.96 0.79 -5.30
CA LEU A 79 10.84 1.79 -4.25
C LEU A 79 11.13 1.23 -2.86
N ILE A 80 10.73 -0.01 -2.60
CA ILE A 80 10.92 -0.61 -1.28
C ILE A 80 12.27 -1.30 -1.12
N ALA A 81 12.90 -1.75 -2.20
CA ALA A 81 14.11 -2.56 -2.14
C ALA A 81 15.21 -2.01 -1.22
N PRO A 82 15.53 -0.70 -1.23
CA PRO A 82 16.56 -0.17 -0.34
C PRO A 82 16.22 -0.27 1.15
N TRP A 83 14.94 -0.43 1.49
CA TRP A 83 14.47 -0.38 2.87
C TRP A 83 14.10 -1.73 3.44
N VAL A 84 14.02 -2.76 2.62
CA VAL A 84 13.69 -4.12 3.07
C VAL A 84 14.85 -4.64 3.92
N ARG A 85 14.57 -5.03 5.17
CA ARG A 85 15.61 -5.43 6.12
C ARG A 85 15.26 -6.69 6.90
N ASP A 86 14.05 -6.73 7.47
CA ASP A 86 13.72 -7.75 8.46
C ASP A 86 12.24 -8.11 8.35
N LYS A 87 11.97 -9.37 8.07
CA LYS A 87 10.58 -9.83 7.92
C LYS A 87 9.74 -9.63 9.18
N LEU A 88 10.36 -9.45 10.34
CA LEU A 88 9.66 -9.24 11.59
C LEU A 88 9.38 -7.75 11.87
N LYS A 89 10.08 -6.85 11.22
CA LYS A 89 9.98 -5.41 11.46
C LYS A 89 9.45 -4.64 10.27
N ASP A 90 9.65 -5.15 9.06
CA ASP A 90 9.21 -4.46 7.86
C ASP A 90 7.69 -4.40 7.79
N PRO A 91 7.12 -3.34 7.19
CA PRO A 91 5.67 -3.26 7.03
C PRO A 91 5.17 -4.30 6.04
N ALA A 92 3.88 -4.56 6.07
CA ALA A 92 3.22 -5.28 5.00
C ALA A 92 3.22 -4.39 3.74
N VAL A 93 3.54 -4.97 2.60
CA VAL A 93 3.53 -4.23 1.34
C VAL A 93 2.69 -5.00 0.33
N LEU A 94 1.64 -4.35 -0.17
CA LEU A 94 0.79 -4.91 -1.20
C LEU A 94 0.80 -4.04 -2.43
N VAL A 95 0.72 -4.69 -3.58
CA VAL A 95 0.51 -4.01 -4.85
C VAL A 95 -0.87 -4.38 -5.36
N ILE A 96 -1.64 -3.37 -5.70
CA ILE A 96 -2.99 -3.53 -6.23
C ILE A 96 -2.97 -3.02 -7.65
N ASP A 97 -3.48 -3.81 -8.60
CA ASP A 97 -3.49 -3.37 -9.97
C ASP A 97 -4.45 -2.18 -10.14
N GLU A 98 -4.22 -1.38 -11.18
CA GLU A 98 -4.97 -0.14 -11.37
C GLU A 98 -6.48 -0.36 -11.53
N GLN A 99 -6.88 -1.54 -11.97
CA GLN A 99 -8.29 -1.87 -12.14
C GLN A 99 -8.89 -2.50 -10.88
N GLY A 100 -8.08 -2.75 -9.86
CA GLY A 100 -8.56 -3.28 -8.60
C GLY A 100 -8.92 -4.76 -8.64
N ARG A 101 -8.42 -5.52 -9.62
CA ARG A 101 -8.75 -6.94 -9.77
C ARG A 101 -7.87 -7.85 -8.94
N TYR A 102 -6.63 -7.44 -8.68
CA TYR A 102 -5.64 -8.27 -7.99
C TYR A 102 -4.96 -7.46 -6.89
N ALA A 103 -4.70 -8.11 -5.77
CA ALA A 103 -3.82 -7.59 -4.75
C ALA A 103 -2.70 -8.61 -4.54
N ILE A 104 -1.46 -8.17 -4.73
CA ILE A 104 -0.30 -9.03 -4.68
C ILE A 104 0.51 -8.66 -3.43
N PRO A 105 0.61 -9.56 -2.45
CA PRO A 105 1.46 -9.29 -1.29
C PRO A 105 2.92 -9.44 -1.69
N ILE A 106 3.68 -8.38 -1.50
CA ILE A 106 5.13 -8.36 -1.73
C ILE A 106 5.85 -8.71 -0.42
N LEU A 107 5.44 -8.07 0.67
CA LEU A 107 5.91 -8.37 2.02
C LEU A 107 4.69 -8.58 2.91
N SER A 108 4.70 -9.63 3.70
CA SER A 108 3.55 -9.97 4.54
C SER A 108 3.45 -9.13 5.82
N GLY A 109 4.46 -8.33 6.12
CA GLY A 109 4.51 -7.58 7.36
C GLY A 109 5.00 -8.43 8.52
N HIS A 110 5.30 -7.78 9.64
CA HIS A 110 5.77 -8.52 10.78
C HIS A 110 4.61 -9.32 11.42
N VAL A 111 4.91 -10.52 11.85
CA VAL A 111 3.95 -11.41 12.52
C VAL A 111 2.69 -11.65 11.68
N GLY A 112 2.83 -11.66 10.36
CA GLY A 112 1.70 -11.92 9.48
C GLY A 112 0.64 -10.84 9.48
N GLY A 113 1.02 -9.58 9.71
CA GLY A 113 0.10 -8.45 9.75
C GLY A 113 -0.67 -8.22 8.46
N CYS A 114 -0.15 -8.72 7.34
CA CYS A 114 -0.84 -8.63 6.06
C CYS A 114 -1.43 -9.99 5.69
N ASN A 115 -2.70 -10.14 5.94
CA ASN A 115 -3.46 -11.29 5.50
C ASN A 115 -4.24 -10.88 4.26
N ALA A 116 -3.51 -10.58 3.21
CA ALA A 116 -4.14 -10.15 1.98
C ALA A 116 -4.64 -11.38 1.22
N VAL A 117 -5.93 -11.50 1.13
CA VAL A 117 -6.56 -12.50 0.30
C VAL A 117 -7.33 -11.74 -0.74
N SER A 118 -6.81 -11.75 -1.96
CA SER A 118 -7.45 -11.03 -3.05
C SER A 118 -8.01 -12.02 -4.06
N TYR A 119 -9.25 -11.84 -4.40
CA TYR A 119 -9.92 -12.63 -5.40
C TYR A 119 -10.63 -11.73 -6.38
N THR A 120 -10.60 -12.14 -7.57
CA THR A 120 -11.35 -11.46 -8.62
C THR A 120 -12.84 -11.79 -8.54
#